data_0821da41d9b838f581b00be608d7ab7d
#
_entry.id   0821da41d9b838f581b00be608d7ab7d
#
_cell.length_a   1.000
_cell.length_b   1.000
_cell.length_c   1.000
_cell.angle_alpha   90.00
_cell.angle_beta   90.00
_cell.angle_gamma   90.00
#
_symmetry.space_group_name_H-M   'P 1'
#
loop_
_entity.id
_entity.type
_entity.pdbx_description
1 polymer ?
#
loop_
_entity_poly.entity_id
_entity_poly.type
_entity_poly.pdbx_seq_one_letter_code
_entity_poly.pdbx_strand_id
1 'polypeptide(L)'
;MSDQQIFNDIVAALKGELGEGYSTIKSFAESQAKLLAKQADRIAKSRVSGSLKDDDELYEFFLDGLRQNAENMVKAIVMLSALTIERAWNAVAGVLWGAIRTTLSGAGVPDSLLPEQPPINL
;
A
#
# COMPACT_ATOMS: atom_id res chain seq x y z
N MET A 1 11.45 -3.04 5.47
CA MET A 1 10.25 -3.11 6.34
C MET A 1 9.64 -4.51 6.24
N SER A 2 9.02 -4.97 7.31
CA SER A 2 8.29 -6.22 7.31
C SER A 2 6.82 -5.99 6.95
N ASP A 3 6.11 -7.04 6.59
CA ASP A 3 4.68 -6.97 6.34
C ASP A 3 3.91 -6.53 7.59
N GLN A 4 4.35 -6.93 8.77
CA GLN A 4 3.73 -6.51 10.03
C GLN A 4 3.86 -5.00 10.23
N GLN A 5 5.01 -4.43 9.92
CA GLN A 5 5.22 -2.98 10.01
C GLN A 5 4.32 -2.23 9.03
N ILE A 6 4.22 -2.72 7.80
CA ILE A 6 3.35 -2.12 6.77
C ILE A 6 1.89 -2.16 7.23
N PHE A 7 1.46 -3.31 7.77
CA PHE A 7 0.10 -3.46 8.33
C PHE A 7 -0.15 -2.43 9.43
N ASN A 8 0.76 -2.35 10.39
CA ASN A 8 0.63 -1.40 11.51
C ASN A 8 0.53 0.04 11.02
N ASP A 9 1.31 0.40 10.00
CA ASP A 9 1.33 1.75 9.46
C ASP A 9 0.02 2.09 8.71
N ILE A 10 -0.55 1.14 7.98
CA ILE A 10 -1.85 1.34 7.33
C ILE A 10 -2.93 1.57 8.38
N VAL A 11 -2.97 0.73 9.41
CA VAL A 11 -3.96 0.85 10.48
C VAL A 11 -3.82 2.19 11.20
N ALA A 12 -2.58 2.58 11.52
CA ALA A 12 -2.31 3.85 12.20
C ALA A 12 -2.75 5.05 11.34
N ALA A 13 -2.49 5.00 10.03
CA ALA A 13 -2.90 6.07 9.12
C ALA A 13 -4.43 6.20 9.05
N LEU A 14 -5.15 5.09 8.97
CA LEU A 14 -6.61 5.11 8.94
C LEU A 14 -7.21 5.57 10.27
N LYS A 15 -6.63 5.14 11.39
CA LYS A 15 -7.05 5.62 12.71
C LYS A 15 -6.83 7.13 12.86
N GLY A 16 -5.71 7.63 12.34
CA GLY A 16 -5.43 9.06 12.36
C GLY A 16 -6.45 9.87 11.58
N GLU A 17 -6.93 9.35 10.46
CA GLU A 17 -7.95 10.02 9.64
C GLU A 17 -9.37 9.93 10.21
N LEU A 18 -9.73 8.81 10.82
CA LEU A 18 -11.10 8.53 11.24
C LEU A 18 -11.37 8.73 12.72
N GLY A 19 -10.33 8.71 13.56
CA GLY A 19 -10.52 8.78 15.00
C GLY A 19 -11.46 7.66 15.48
N GLU A 20 -12.51 8.04 16.22
CA GLU A 20 -13.49 7.08 16.75
C GLU A 20 -14.27 6.36 15.64
N GLY A 21 -14.40 6.97 14.46
CA GLY A 21 -15.05 6.35 13.31
C GLY A 21 -14.36 5.11 12.79
N TYR A 22 -13.08 4.91 13.15
CA TYR A 22 -12.34 3.73 12.73
C TYR A 22 -13.01 2.42 13.20
N SER A 23 -13.67 2.42 14.35
CA SER A 23 -14.32 1.22 14.87
C SER A 23 -15.35 0.63 13.88
N THR A 24 -15.97 1.48 13.08
CA THR A 24 -16.96 1.05 12.09
C THR A 24 -16.34 0.21 10.96
N ILE A 25 -15.09 0.51 10.58
CA ILE A 25 -14.42 -0.18 9.48
C ILE A 25 -13.34 -1.14 9.95
N LYS A 26 -13.09 -1.23 11.24
CA LYS A 26 -11.92 -1.94 11.81
C LYS A 26 -11.73 -3.35 11.24
N SER A 27 -12.77 -4.17 11.30
CA SER A 27 -12.67 -5.56 10.87
C SER A 27 -12.30 -5.67 9.39
N PHE A 28 -12.98 -4.92 8.54
CA PHE A 28 -12.71 -4.89 7.11
C PHE A 28 -11.31 -4.33 6.83
N ALA A 29 -10.98 -3.18 7.44
CA ALA A 29 -9.72 -2.50 7.21
C ALA A 29 -8.53 -3.37 7.60
N GLU A 30 -8.58 -4.02 8.75
CA GLU A 30 -7.47 -4.86 9.21
C GLU A 30 -7.29 -6.11 8.36
N SER A 31 -8.39 -6.71 7.91
CA SER A 31 -8.34 -7.84 6.99
C SER A 31 -7.67 -7.47 5.66
N GLN A 32 -8.08 -6.35 5.08
CA GLN A 32 -7.52 -5.88 3.80
C GLN A 32 -6.09 -5.39 3.95
N ALA A 33 -5.79 -4.65 5.02
CA ALA A 33 -4.44 -4.15 5.29
C ALA A 33 -3.44 -5.28 5.41
N LYS A 34 -3.83 -6.40 6.03
CA LYS A 34 -2.97 -7.57 6.16
C LYS A 34 -2.58 -8.15 4.80
N LEU A 35 -3.55 -8.28 3.90
CA LEU A 35 -3.31 -8.81 2.55
C LEU A 35 -2.44 -7.86 1.72
N LEU A 36 -2.74 -6.57 1.75
CA LEU A 36 -1.99 -5.56 1.01
C LEU A 36 -0.56 -5.42 1.53
N ALA A 37 -0.38 -5.49 2.84
CA ALA A 37 0.95 -5.42 3.45
C ALA A 37 1.84 -6.58 2.98
N LYS A 38 1.31 -7.79 2.94
CA LYS A 38 2.04 -8.95 2.44
C LYS A 38 2.36 -8.81 0.95
N GLN A 39 1.42 -8.33 0.16
CA GLN A 39 1.61 -8.13 -1.26
C GLN A 39 2.72 -7.11 -1.52
N ALA A 40 2.69 -5.96 -0.86
CA ALA A 40 3.70 -4.92 -1.00
C ALA A 40 5.09 -5.40 -0.58
N ASP A 41 5.18 -6.11 0.54
CA ASP A 41 6.44 -6.65 1.06
C ASP A 41 7.06 -7.64 0.07
N ARG A 42 6.26 -8.54 -0.50
CA ARG A 42 6.74 -9.50 -1.49
C ARG A 42 7.21 -8.84 -2.77
N ILE A 43 6.49 -7.83 -3.26
CA ILE A 43 6.89 -7.08 -4.45
C ILE A 43 8.25 -6.43 -4.23
N ALA A 44 8.41 -5.74 -3.10
CA ALA A 44 9.66 -5.04 -2.80
C ALA A 44 10.84 -6.01 -2.69
N LYS A 45 10.68 -7.09 -1.93
CA LYS A 45 11.74 -8.09 -1.76
C LYS A 45 12.10 -8.79 -3.07
N SER A 46 11.09 -9.14 -3.88
CA SER A 46 11.32 -9.77 -5.18
C SER A 46 12.02 -8.84 -6.17
N ARG A 47 11.75 -7.53 -6.07
CA ARG A 47 12.44 -6.54 -6.92
C ARG A 47 13.90 -6.37 -6.52
N VAL A 48 14.21 -6.51 -5.23
CA VAL A 48 15.59 -6.40 -4.73
C VAL A 48 16.41 -7.63 -5.11
N SER A 49 15.89 -8.84 -4.89
CA SER A 49 16.70 -10.05 -4.97
C SER A 49 15.98 -11.29 -5.51
N GLY A 50 14.74 -11.13 -5.99
CA GLY A 50 13.93 -12.25 -6.47
C GLY A 50 13.62 -12.18 -7.97
N SER A 51 12.49 -12.77 -8.35
CA SER A 51 12.09 -12.92 -9.75
C SER A 51 11.78 -11.60 -10.47
N LEU A 52 11.57 -10.51 -9.73
CA LEU A 52 11.27 -9.21 -10.33
C LEU A 52 12.52 -8.35 -10.56
N LYS A 53 13.68 -8.79 -10.10
CA LYS A 53 14.90 -7.97 -10.10
C LYS A 53 15.30 -7.50 -11.50
N ASP A 54 15.22 -8.38 -12.49
CA ASP A 54 15.64 -8.10 -13.86
C ASP A 54 14.46 -8.15 -14.84
N ASP A 55 13.22 -8.06 -14.34
CA ASP A 55 12.02 -8.15 -15.15
C ASP A 55 11.11 -6.95 -14.88
N ASP A 56 11.38 -5.86 -15.60
CA ASP A 56 10.64 -4.61 -15.43
C ASP A 56 9.15 -4.76 -15.77
N GLU A 57 8.83 -5.52 -16.80
CA GLU A 57 7.46 -5.73 -17.23
C GLU A 57 6.64 -6.47 -16.17
N LEU A 58 7.22 -7.54 -15.61
CA LEU A 58 6.56 -8.30 -14.55
C LEU A 58 6.42 -7.48 -13.28
N TYR A 59 7.45 -6.68 -12.96
CA TYR A 59 7.42 -5.77 -11.81
C TYR A 59 6.26 -4.77 -11.93
N GLU A 60 6.13 -4.12 -13.09
CA GLU A 60 5.04 -3.18 -13.32
C GLU A 60 3.67 -3.86 -13.25
N PHE A 61 3.57 -5.09 -13.73
CA PHE A 61 2.34 -5.89 -13.64
C PHE A 61 1.94 -6.11 -12.18
N PHE A 62 2.89 -6.47 -11.32
CA PHE A 62 2.59 -6.67 -9.89
C PHE A 62 2.28 -5.38 -9.16
N LEU A 63 2.96 -4.28 -9.51
CA LEU A 63 2.63 -2.96 -8.95
C LEU A 63 1.21 -2.53 -9.34
N ASP A 64 0.81 -2.77 -10.58
CA ASP A 64 -0.55 -2.46 -11.03
C ASP A 64 -1.59 -3.30 -10.29
N GLY A 65 -1.29 -4.57 -10.03
CA GLY A 65 -2.15 -5.43 -9.22
C GLY A 65 -2.31 -4.91 -7.80
N LEU A 66 -1.23 -4.47 -7.19
CA LEU A 66 -1.28 -3.85 -5.86
C LEU A 66 -2.14 -2.58 -5.87
N ARG A 67 -1.97 -1.73 -6.89
CA ARG A 67 -2.77 -0.52 -7.06
C ARG A 67 -4.26 -0.85 -7.13
N GLN A 68 -4.64 -1.83 -7.95
CA GLN A 68 -6.04 -2.23 -8.09
C GLN A 68 -6.63 -2.74 -6.78
N ASN A 69 -5.89 -3.56 -6.05
CA ASN A 69 -6.34 -4.07 -4.76
C ASN A 69 -6.48 -2.95 -3.73
N ALA A 70 -5.55 -2.02 -3.72
CA ALA A 70 -5.60 -0.86 -2.82
C ALA A 70 -6.79 0.04 -3.17
N GLU A 71 -7.07 0.25 -4.46
CA GLU A 71 -8.23 1.03 -4.91
C GLU A 71 -9.53 0.39 -4.46
N ASN A 72 -9.65 -0.93 -4.55
CA ASN A 72 -10.84 -1.64 -4.11
C ASN A 72 -11.07 -1.47 -2.61
N MET A 73 -10.01 -1.58 -1.82
CA MET A 73 -10.09 -1.34 -0.37
C MET A 73 -10.54 0.08 -0.06
N VAL A 74 -9.93 1.06 -0.71
CA VAL A 74 -10.23 2.48 -0.48
C VAL A 74 -11.65 2.82 -0.84
N LYS A 75 -12.15 2.34 -1.98
CA LYS A 75 -13.53 2.57 -2.40
C LYS A 75 -14.54 1.99 -1.39
N ALA A 76 -14.23 0.81 -0.83
CA ALA A 76 -15.08 0.21 0.19
C ALA A 76 -15.05 1.01 1.50
N ILE A 77 -13.88 1.49 1.93
CA ILE A 77 -13.75 2.31 3.13
C ILE A 77 -14.57 3.60 3.01
N VAL A 78 -14.53 4.24 1.85
CA VAL A 78 -15.29 5.48 1.60
C VAL A 78 -16.79 5.23 1.72
N MET A 79 -17.25 4.07 1.26
CA MET A 79 -18.67 3.71 1.39
C MET A 79 -19.09 3.41 2.83
N LEU A 80 -18.15 2.96 3.66
CA LEU A 80 -18.43 2.53 5.03
C LEU A 80 -18.15 3.60 6.08
N SER A 81 -17.60 4.74 5.68
CA SER A 81 -17.15 5.78 6.61
C SER A 81 -17.41 7.17 6.04
N ALA A 82 -17.04 8.19 6.81
CA ALA A 82 -17.11 9.59 6.37
C ALA A 82 -15.84 10.08 5.68
N LEU A 83 -14.86 9.18 5.44
CA LEU A 83 -13.60 9.54 4.86
C LEU A 83 -13.73 9.84 3.37
N THR A 84 -13.06 10.91 2.89
CA THR A 84 -13.04 11.21 1.47
C THR A 84 -12.13 10.23 0.74
N ILE A 85 -12.38 10.05 -0.56
CA ILE A 85 -11.59 9.11 -1.35
C ILE A 85 -10.13 9.51 -1.41
N GLU A 86 -9.84 10.81 -1.49
CA GLU A 86 -8.47 11.32 -1.53
C GLU A 86 -7.71 11.02 -0.24
N ARG A 87 -8.35 11.26 0.92
CA ARG A 87 -7.74 10.98 2.21
C ARG A 87 -7.53 9.49 2.42
N ALA A 88 -8.52 8.68 2.06
CA ALA A 88 -8.41 7.23 2.17
C ALA A 88 -7.28 6.71 1.28
N TRP A 89 -7.19 7.19 0.04
CA TRP A 89 -6.13 6.78 -0.88
C TRP A 89 -4.76 7.16 -0.36
N ASN A 90 -4.59 8.40 0.09
CA ASN A 90 -3.29 8.84 0.62
C ASN A 90 -2.88 8.06 1.87
N ALA A 91 -3.83 7.69 2.73
CA ALA A 91 -3.53 6.88 3.91
C ALA A 91 -3.06 5.47 3.52
N VAL A 92 -3.75 4.81 2.60
CA VAL A 92 -3.43 3.43 2.22
C VAL A 92 -2.26 3.37 1.24
N ALA A 93 -2.36 4.07 0.11
CA ALA A 93 -1.33 4.04 -0.93
C ALA A 93 -0.02 4.70 -0.46
N GLY A 94 -0.12 5.75 0.35
CA GLY A 94 1.07 6.40 0.91
C GLY A 94 1.92 5.43 1.72
N VAL A 95 1.29 4.59 2.52
CA VAL A 95 2.01 3.57 3.30
C VAL A 95 2.58 2.48 2.38
N LEU A 96 1.77 1.95 1.45
CA LEU A 96 2.20 0.85 0.58
C LEU A 96 3.38 1.23 -0.30
N TRP A 97 3.25 2.34 -1.04
CA TRP A 97 4.33 2.80 -1.92
C TRP A 97 5.52 3.33 -1.13
N GLY A 98 5.26 3.97 0.01
CA GLY A 98 6.33 4.39 0.93
C GLY A 98 7.17 3.21 1.42
N ALA A 99 6.55 2.09 1.75
CA ALA A 99 7.25 0.88 2.19
C ALA A 99 8.10 0.28 1.06
N ILE A 100 7.56 0.22 -0.16
CA ILE A 100 8.30 -0.28 -1.32
C ILE A 100 9.51 0.62 -1.59
N ARG A 101 9.30 1.95 -1.61
CA ARG A 101 10.38 2.91 -1.82
C ARG A 101 11.47 2.79 -0.77
N THR A 102 11.10 2.65 0.50
CA THR A 102 12.05 2.49 1.61
C THR A 102 12.89 1.22 1.44
N THR A 103 12.26 0.11 1.10
CA THR A 103 12.95 -1.16 0.90
C THR A 103 13.92 -1.08 -0.28
N LEU A 104 13.50 -0.52 -1.40
CA LEU A 104 14.35 -0.39 -2.58
C LEU A 104 15.49 0.59 -2.36
N SER A 105 15.21 1.73 -1.71
CA SER A 105 16.24 2.72 -1.37
C SER A 105 17.29 2.13 -0.43
N GLY A 106 16.85 1.37 0.57
CA GLY A 106 17.75 0.68 1.50
C GLY A 106 18.64 -0.36 0.82
N ALA A 107 18.22 -0.87 -0.33
CA ALA A 107 18.99 -1.83 -1.13
C ALA A 107 19.88 -1.14 -2.19
N GLY A 108 19.93 0.20 -2.19
CA GLY A 108 20.77 0.96 -3.10
C GLY A 108 20.15 1.37 -4.42
N VAL A 109 18.84 1.20 -4.59
CA VAL A 109 18.16 1.64 -5.81
C VAL A 109 18.12 3.17 -5.84
N PRO A 110 18.56 3.81 -6.95
CA PRO A 110 18.54 5.28 -7.04
C PRO A 110 17.13 5.84 -6.98
N ASP A 111 16.99 7.06 -6.44
CA ASP A 111 15.69 7.73 -6.30
C ASP A 111 14.93 7.83 -7.61
N SER A 112 15.63 8.04 -8.73
CA SER A 112 14.99 8.14 -10.05
C SER A 112 14.30 6.86 -10.51
N LEU A 113 14.65 5.72 -9.90
CA LEU A 113 14.09 4.41 -10.24
C LEU A 113 13.08 3.90 -9.20
N LEU A 114 12.80 4.69 -8.15
CA LEU A 114 11.81 4.30 -7.14
C LEU A 114 10.40 4.53 -7.68
N PRO A 115 9.46 3.63 -7.36
CA PRO A 115 8.08 3.81 -7.82
C PRO A 115 7.40 4.97 -7.10
N GLU A 116 6.68 5.79 -7.84
CA GLU A 116 5.89 6.87 -7.27
C GLU A 116 4.49 6.37 -6.92
N GLN A 117 3.91 6.95 -5.86
CA GLN A 117 2.53 6.66 -5.53
C GLN A 117 1.63 7.06 -6.70
N PRO A 118 0.88 6.13 -7.31
CA PRO A 118 0.00 6.47 -8.41
C PRO A 118 -1.23 7.23 -7.91
N PRO A 119 -1.86 8.05 -8.77
CA PRO A 119 -3.16 8.62 -8.45
C PRO A 119 -4.21 7.51 -8.42
N ILE A 120 -5.28 7.72 -7.64
CA ILE A 120 -6.38 6.75 -7.64
C ILE A 120 -7.12 6.83 -8.97
N ASN A 121 -7.46 5.67 -9.52
CA ASN A 121 -8.19 5.54 -10.77
C ASN A 121 -9.70 5.43 -10.44
N LEU A 122 -10.44 6.45 -10.76
CA LEU A 122 -11.88 6.51 -10.43
C LEU A 122 -12.77 5.93 -11.51
#